data_be595d357f61514ff6b27b587a69a2e6
#
_entry.id   be595d357f61514ff6b27b587a69a2e6
#
_cell.length_a   1.000
_cell.length_b   1.000
_cell.length_c   1.000
_cell.angle_alpha   90.00
_cell.angle_beta   90.00
_cell.angle_gamma   90.00
#
_symmetry.space_group_name_H-M   'P 1'
#
loop_
_entity.id
_entity.type
_entity.pdbx_description
1 polymer ?
#
loop_
_entity_poly.entity_id
_entity_poly.type
_entity_poly.pdbx_seq_one_letter_code
_entity_poly.pdbx_strand_id
1 'polypeptide(L)'
;MKFEKGRVFDVAHMIDYAEGGVVSKELSHNDAGSVTLFSFDAGQQLSEHTAPFDALLQVVEGEMELSVEGKVNVVKAGEAFVIPNGARHSVSAAKPFKMII
;
A
#
# COMPACT_ATOMS: atom_id res chain seq x y z
N MET A 1 11.57 14.66 2.48
CA MET A 1 12.33 14.25 3.69
C MET A 1 12.94 12.89 3.47
N LYS A 2 14.21 12.74 3.80
CA LYS A 2 14.90 11.46 3.66
C LYS A 2 14.54 10.55 4.84
N PHE A 3 14.18 9.30 4.56
CA PHE A 3 13.89 8.33 5.60
C PHE A 3 15.19 7.87 6.28
N GLU A 4 15.23 7.97 7.62
CA GLU A 4 16.37 7.51 8.40
C GLU A 4 16.17 6.09 8.92
N LYS A 5 17.09 5.20 8.54
CA LYS A 5 17.10 3.80 9.01
C LYS A 5 17.71 3.72 10.40
N GLY A 6 17.44 2.62 11.11
CA GLY A 6 18.02 2.36 12.42
C GLY A 6 17.31 3.05 13.57
N ARG A 7 16.10 3.55 13.35
CA ARG A 7 15.29 4.20 14.38
C ARG A 7 13.88 3.63 14.41
N VAL A 8 13.26 3.67 15.56
CA VAL A 8 11.82 3.40 15.70
C VAL A 8 11.05 4.55 15.06
N PHE A 9 10.02 4.25 14.31
CA PHE A 9 9.14 5.26 13.71
C PHE A 9 7.69 4.79 13.73
N ASP A 10 6.78 5.75 13.72
CA ASP A 10 5.35 5.50 13.61
C ASP A 10 4.98 5.53 12.13
N VAL A 11 4.72 4.35 11.56
CA VAL A 11 4.55 4.21 10.12
C VAL A 11 3.37 5.04 9.58
N ALA A 12 2.27 5.11 10.33
CA ALA A 12 1.10 5.87 9.89
C ALA A 12 1.35 7.38 9.83
N HIS A 13 2.31 7.88 10.62
CA HIS A 13 2.65 9.31 10.67
C HIS A 13 3.85 9.69 9.79
N MET A 14 4.44 8.73 9.07
CA MET A 14 5.57 8.99 8.17
C MET A 14 5.17 9.60 6.84
N ILE A 15 3.90 9.64 6.54
CA ILE A 15 3.37 10.11 5.27
C ILE A 15 2.03 10.79 5.52
N ASP A 16 1.77 11.88 4.78
CA ASP A 16 0.49 12.59 4.83
C ASP A 16 -0.31 12.28 3.57
N TYR A 17 -1.62 12.56 3.63
CA TYR A 17 -2.47 12.51 2.43
C TYR A 17 -2.22 13.76 1.60
N ALA A 18 -2.20 13.59 0.29
CA ALA A 18 -2.21 14.70 -0.67
C ALA A 18 -3.60 14.78 -1.29
N GLU A 19 -4.22 15.95 -1.26
CA GLU A 19 -5.55 16.14 -1.83
C GLU A 19 -5.56 15.72 -3.29
N GLY A 20 -6.47 14.79 -3.63
CA GLY A 20 -6.61 14.24 -4.97
C GLY A 20 -5.43 13.42 -5.44
N GLY A 21 -4.60 12.92 -4.55
CA GLY A 21 -3.36 12.25 -4.94
C GLY A 21 -3.04 10.96 -4.22
N VAL A 22 -2.01 10.32 -4.73
CA VAL A 22 -1.35 9.16 -4.14
C VAL A 22 0.08 9.57 -3.84
N VAL A 23 0.52 9.35 -2.60
CA VAL A 23 1.89 9.66 -2.18
C VAL A 23 2.59 8.36 -1.84
N SER A 24 3.85 8.23 -2.23
CA SER A 24 4.66 7.05 -1.91
C SER A 24 5.96 7.46 -1.25
N LYS A 25 6.43 6.61 -0.35
CA LYS A 25 7.71 6.77 0.32
C LYS A 25 8.39 5.42 0.44
N GLU A 26 9.51 5.24 -0.24
CA GLU A 26 10.26 3.99 -0.16
C GLU A 26 11.01 3.92 1.18
N LEU A 27 10.74 2.88 1.93
CA LEU A 27 11.37 2.66 3.25
C LEU A 27 12.64 1.83 3.13
N SER A 28 12.66 0.85 2.23
CA SER A 28 13.81 -0.01 2.01
C SER A 28 13.78 -0.55 0.58
N HIS A 29 14.93 -0.68 -0.03
CA HIS A 29 15.07 -1.24 -1.38
C HIS A 29 16.45 -1.88 -1.53
N ASN A 30 16.47 -3.10 -2.07
CA ASN A 30 17.67 -3.80 -2.47
C ASN A 30 17.32 -4.84 -3.53
N ASP A 31 18.30 -5.64 -3.97
CA ASP A 31 18.07 -6.63 -5.02
C ASP A 31 17.07 -7.73 -4.63
N ALA A 32 16.86 -7.95 -3.33
CA ALA A 32 15.91 -8.95 -2.85
C ALA A 32 14.46 -8.42 -2.80
N GLY A 33 14.27 -7.12 -2.80
CA GLY A 33 12.94 -6.53 -2.75
C GLY A 33 12.90 -5.11 -2.21
N SER A 34 11.69 -4.62 -2.00
CA SER A 34 11.46 -3.28 -1.49
C SER A 34 10.27 -3.23 -0.54
N VAL A 35 10.25 -2.22 0.31
CA VAL A 35 9.12 -1.90 1.18
C VAL A 35 8.78 -0.44 0.96
N THR A 36 7.55 -0.17 0.55
CA THR A 36 7.08 1.18 0.24
C THR A 36 5.82 1.51 1.03
N LEU A 37 5.79 2.70 1.59
CA LEU A 37 4.62 3.25 2.27
C LEU A 37 3.84 4.11 1.27
N PHE A 38 2.52 3.91 1.24
CA PHE A 38 1.61 4.68 0.38
C PHE A 38 0.52 5.35 1.19
N SER A 39 0.11 6.54 0.75
CA SER A 39 -1.16 7.13 1.16
C SER A 39 -2.01 7.40 -0.07
N PHE A 40 -3.30 7.07 0.03
CA PHE A 40 -4.28 7.30 -1.02
C PHE A 40 -5.36 8.23 -0.50
N ASP A 41 -5.59 9.35 -1.17
CA ASP A 41 -6.76 10.16 -0.89
C ASP A 41 -8.04 9.46 -1.40
N ALA A 42 -9.19 9.85 -0.87
CA ALA A 42 -10.47 9.31 -1.31
C ALA A 42 -10.63 9.49 -2.83
N GLY A 43 -11.14 8.46 -3.49
CA GLY A 43 -11.37 8.45 -4.93
C GLY A 43 -10.16 8.05 -5.77
N GLN A 44 -8.99 7.87 -5.16
CA GLN A 44 -7.79 7.46 -5.89
C GLN A 44 -7.74 5.95 -6.08
N GLN A 45 -7.03 5.51 -7.11
CA GLN A 45 -6.94 4.09 -7.44
C GLN A 45 -5.65 3.76 -8.20
N LEU A 46 -5.27 2.49 -8.16
CA LEU A 46 -4.25 1.91 -9.02
C LEU A 46 -4.91 0.91 -9.94
N SER A 47 -4.62 1.04 -11.25
CA SER A 47 -5.15 0.16 -12.29
C SER A 47 -4.72 -1.29 -12.08
N GLU A 48 -5.50 -2.20 -12.64
CA GLU A 48 -5.18 -3.62 -12.62
C GLU A 48 -3.81 -3.89 -13.25
N HIS A 49 -2.99 -4.64 -12.54
CA HIS A 49 -1.66 -5.04 -12.97
C HIS A 49 -1.26 -6.35 -12.29
N THR A 50 -0.13 -6.91 -12.69
CA THR A 50 0.43 -8.12 -12.10
C THR A 50 1.86 -7.86 -11.65
N ALA A 51 2.36 -8.70 -10.75
CA ALA A 51 3.76 -8.68 -10.34
C ALA A 51 4.32 -10.11 -10.38
N PRO A 52 5.60 -10.28 -10.74
CA PRO A 52 6.22 -11.61 -10.87
C PRO A 52 6.75 -12.16 -9.54
N PHE A 53 6.04 -11.86 -8.43
CA PHE A 53 6.40 -12.31 -7.08
C PHE A 53 5.18 -12.14 -6.16
N ASP A 54 5.23 -12.78 -5.00
CA ASP A 54 4.22 -12.53 -3.96
C ASP A 54 4.46 -11.16 -3.35
N ALA A 55 3.38 -10.43 -3.08
CA ALA A 55 3.46 -9.11 -2.46
C ALA A 55 2.67 -9.08 -1.16
N LEU A 56 3.37 -8.86 -0.05
CA LEU A 56 2.73 -8.66 1.24
C LEU A 56 2.38 -7.19 1.40
N LEU A 57 1.12 -6.89 1.68
CA LEU A 57 0.70 -5.55 2.07
C LEU A 57 0.02 -5.56 3.42
N GLN A 58 0.10 -4.44 4.11
CA GLN A 58 -0.61 -4.21 5.37
C GLN A 58 -1.19 -2.81 5.37
N VAL A 59 -2.47 -2.68 5.70
CA VAL A 59 -3.10 -1.37 5.89
C VAL A 59 -2.75 -0.88 7.29
N VAL A 60 -2.22 0.34 7.39
CA VAL A 60 -1.80 0.92 8.66
C VAL A 60 -2.74 2.01 9.15
N GLU A 61 -3.59 2.54 8.28
CA GLU A 61 -4.61 3.54 8.62
C GLU A 61 -5.75 3.46 7.59
N GLY A 62 -6.99 3.56 8.08
CA GLY A 62 -8.16 3.51 7.21
C GLY A 62 -8.49 2.11 6.70
N GLU A 63 -9.10 2.04 5.53
CA GLU A 63 -9.42 0.77 4.88
C GLU A 63 -9.29 0.90 3.37
N MET A 64 -8.90 -0.19 2.73
CA MET A 64 -8.63 -0.24 1.31
C MET A 64 -9.51 -1.30 0.65
N GLU A 65 -9.94 -1.04 -0.58
CA GLU A 65 -10.56 -2.04 -1.43
C GLU A 65 -9.48 -2.61 -2.36
N LEU A 66 -9.23 -3.90 -2.22
CA LEU A 66 -8.25 -4.63 -3.02
C LEU A 66 -8.98 -5.66 -3.88
N SER A 67 -8.93 -5.51 -5.20
CA SER A 67 -9.47 -6.50 -6.13
C SER A 67 -8.34 -7.44 -6.54
N VAL A 68 -8.53 -8.73 -6.33
CA VAL A 68 -7.57 -9.77 -6.73
C VAL A 68 -8.32 -10.83 -7.53
N GLU A 69 -7.91 -11.01 -8.78
CA GLU A 69 -8.56 -11.93 -9.74
C GLU A 69 -10.08 -11.68 -9.82
N GLY A 70 -10.47 -10.40 -9.83
CA GLY A 70 -11.85 -9.98 -9.92
C GLY A 70 -12.65 -10.05 -8.62
N LYS A 71 -12.04 -10.49 -7.52
CA LYS A 71 -12.70 -10.56 -6.21
C LYS A 71 -12.27 -9.37 -5.35
N VAL A 72 -13.23 -8.60 -4.87
CA VAL A 72 -12.99 -7.45 -4.00
C VAL A 72 -12.80 -7.91 -2.55
N ASN A 73 -11.71 -7.44 -1.95
CA ASN A 73 -11.39 -7.66 -0.54
C ASN A 73 -11.28 -6.30 0.14
N VAL A 74 -11.90 -6.15 1.31
CA VAL A 74 -11.71 -4.96 2.13
C VAL A 74 -10.65 -5.28 3.18
N VAL A 75 -9.57 -4.51 3.17
CA VAL A 75 -8.46 -4.69 4.13
C VAL A 75 -8.45 -3.47 5.04
N LYS A 76 -8.62 -3.69 6.33
CA LYS A 76 -8.71 -2.62 7.34
C LYS A 76 -7.40 -2.43 8.07
N ALA A 77 -7.26 -1.30 8.74
CA ALA A 77 -6.07 -0.98 9.54
C ALA A 77 -5.69 -2.15 10.46
N GLY A 78 -4.42 -2.55 10.41
CA GLY A 78 -3.90 -3.70 11.13
C GLY A 78 -4.01 -5.03 10.39
N GLU A 79 -4.82 -5.10 9.34
CA GLU A 79 -4.97 -6.31 8.53
C GLU A 79 -4.00 -6.32 7.36
N ALA A 80 -3.68 -7.51 6.89
CA ALA A 80 -2.71 -7.72 5.83
C ALA A 80 -3.26 -8.70 4.78
N PHE A 81 -2.63 -8.68 3.61
CA PHE A 81 -2.98 -9.55 2.50
C PHE A 81 -1.71 -9.90 1.72
N VAL A 82 -1.54 -11.15 1.35
CA VAL A 82 -0.47 -11.55 0.44
C VAL A 82 -1.07 -11.74 -0.95
N ILE A 83 -0.68 -10.85 -1.87
CA ILE A 83 -1.11 -10.95 -3.27
C ILE A 83 -0.25 -12.03 -3.93
N PRO A 84 -0.87 -13.11 -4.44
CA PRO A 84 -0.09 -14.19 -5.06
C PRO A 84 0.67 -13.74 -6.31
N ASN A 85 1.81 -14.35 -6.53
CA ASN A 85 2.61 -14.15 -7.74
C ASN A 85 1.72 -14.29 -8.98
N GLY A 86 1.76 -13.29 -9.86
CA GLY A 86 1.03 -13.29 -11.12
C GLY A 86 -0.46 -12.98 -11.05
N ALA A 87 -1.03 -12.84 -9.85
CA ALA A 87 -2.44 -12.50 -9.71
C ALA A 87 -2.71 -11.07 -10.19
N ARG A 88 -3.78 -10.90 -10.95
CA ARG A 88 -4.24 -9.57 -11.38
C ARG A 88 -4.86 -8.85 -10.19
N HIS A 89 -4.41 -7.65 -9.91
CA HIS A 89 -4.90 -6.90 -8.76
C HIS A 89 -4.98 -5.41 -9.05
N SER A 90 -5.93 -4.76 -8.37
CA SER A 90 -6.13 -3.31 -8.42
C SER A 90 -6.51 -2.80 -7.04
N VAL A 91 -6.27 -1.52 -6.80
CA VAL A 91 -6.53 -0.87 -5.51
C VAL A 91 -7.46 0.30 -5.72
N SER A 92 -8.41 0.47 -4.82
CA SER A 92 -9.36 1.58 -4.84
C SER A 92 -9.56 2.15 -3.44
N ALA A 93 -9.63 3.47 -3.34
CA ALA A 93 -9.83 4.20 -2.10
C ALA A 93 -11.21 4.84 -2.07
N ALA A 94 -12.20 4.18 -1.46
CA ALA A 94 -13.49 4.85 -1.18
C ALA A 94 -13.29 5.93 -0.11
N LYS A 95 -12.38 5.70 0.84
CA LYS A 95 -11.95 6.64 1.88
C LYS A 95 -10.43 6.71 1.88
N PRO A 96 -9.82 7.76 2.46
CA PRO A 96 -8.36 7.82 2.56
C PRO A 96 -7.80 6.63 3.35
N PHE A 97 -6.67 6.09 2.90
CA PHE A 97 -5.99 5.03 3.63
C PHE A 97 -4.47 5.10 3.41
N LYS A 98 -3.74 4.44 4.32
CA LYS A 98 -2.29 4.27 4.21
C LYS A 98 -1.96 2.79 4.31
N MET A 99 -0.99 2.33 3.51
CA MET A 99 -0.52 0.94 3.51
C MET A 99 0.97 0.86 3.27
N ILE A 100 1.55 -0.26 3.69
CA ILE A 100 2.90 -0.66 3.28
C ILE A 100 2.80 -1.90 2.38
N ILE A 101 3.68 -1.95 1.42
CA ILE A 101 3.75 -3.07 0.49
C ILE A 101 5.20 -3.33 0.07
#